data_019703f2256ba8723bf94af63548fc20
#
_entry.id   019703f2256ba8723bf94af63548fc20
#
_cell.length_a   1.000
_cell.length_b   1.000
_cell.length_c   1.000
_cell.angle_alpha   90.00
_cell.angle_beta   90.00
_cell.angle_gamma   90.00
#
_symmetry.space_group_name_H-M   'P 1'
#
loop_
_entity.id
_entity.type
_entity.pdbx_description
1 polymer ?
#
loop_
_entity_poly.entity_id
_entity_poly.type
_entity_poly.pdbx_seq_one_letter_code
_entity_poly.pdbx_strand_id
1 'polypeptide(L)'
;MYKFQNLKPIEGDASFRKFFRNKIKNKSSIVVFAKREKFKNLVVYDAINKILNKNKILAPNLYKENYKKGYIEIQDFGDNTIFKILLKKKNNKIKYFKKILKTLMQIQSIKNKGIKDFKKKKYKIPKYDKLILLREAQLFCDWYAKKKLMKKNRYEFNKNFKRITKKLISNLQL
;
A
#
# COMPACT_ATOMS: atom_id res chain seq x y z
N MET A 1 -29.48 -9.73 -4.00
CA MET A 1 -28.32 -9.47 -4.87
C MET A 1 -28.04 -7.97 -4.82
N TYR A 2 -26.90 -7.54 -4.23
CA TYR A 2 -26.59 -6.11 -4.17
C TYR A 2 -26.24 -5.64 -5.59
N LYS A 3 -27.11 -4.89 -6.24
CA LYS A 3 -26.79 -4.15 -7.46
C LYS A 3 -26.02 -2.91 -7.02
N PHE A 4 -24.73 -2.82 -7.32
CA PHE A 4 -24.02 -1.55 -7.28
C PHE A 4 -24.62 -0.64 -8.36
N GLN A 5 -25.51 0.26 -7.94
CA GLN A 5 -26.05 1.29 -8.83
C GLN A 5 -25.07 2.46 -8.77
N ASN A 6 -24.49 2.85 -9.87
CA ASN A 6 -23.60 4.02 -9.97
C ASN A 6 -22.17 3.88 -9.44
N LEU A 7 -21.46 2.81 -9.78
CA LEU A 7 -20.03 2.71 -9.55
C LEU A 7 -19.26 3.66 -10.48
N LYS A 8 -18.59 4.67 -9.91
CA LYS A 8 -17.65 5.54 -10.64
C LYS A 8 -16.23 5.04 -10.41
N PRO A 9 -15.45 4.75 -11.47
CA PRO A 9 -14.06 4.33 -11.30
C PRO A 9 -13.25 5.45 -10.64
N ILE A 10 -12.32 5.05 -9.76
CA ILE A 10 -11.31 5.93 -9.19
C ILE A 10 -9.99 5.50 -9.81
N GLU A 11 -9.27 6.44 -10.40
CA GLU A 11 -7.93 6.19 -10.93
C GLU A 11 -7.04 5.74 -9.78
N GLY A 12 -6.50 4.55 -9.92
CA GLY A 12 -5.56 3.94 -8.99
C GLY A 12 -4.16 3.96 -9.59
N ASP A 13 -3.17 4.31 -8.77
CA ASP A 13 -1.78 4.28 -9.17
C ASP A 13 -1.19 2.88 -8.91
N ALA A 14 -0.59 2.28 -9.94
CA ALA A 14 0.21 1.04 -9.91
C ALA A 14 -0.37 -0.15 -9.12
N SER A 15 -1.69 -0.21 -8.92
CA SER A 15 -2.35 -1.27 -8.16
C SER A 15 -3.08 -2.27 -9.07
N PHE A 16 -2.92 -3.58 -8.79
CA PHE A 16 -3.76 -4.60 -9.43
C PHE A 16 -5.20 -4.61 -8.88
N ARG A 17 -5.48 -3.84 -7.82
CA ARG A 17 -6.84 -3.61 -7.30
C ARG A 17 -7.51 -2.51 -8.10
N LYS A 18 -8.81 -2.67 -8.35
CA LYS A 18 -9.64 -1.65 -8.97
C LYS A 18 -10.50 -1.01 -7.89
N PHE A 19 -10.56 0.31 -7.89
CA PHE A 19 -11.30 1.09 -6.91
C PHE A 19 -12.47 1.78 -7.61
N PHE A 20 -13.63 1.75 -6.96
CA PHE A 20 -14.83 2.41 -7.46
C PHE A 20 -15.52 3.13 -6.32
N ARG A 21 -15.97 4.34 -6.56
CA ARG A 21 -16.84 5.06 -5.63
C ARG A 21 -18.28 4.66 -5.89
N ASN A 22 -18.93 4.17 -4.84
CA ASN A 22 -20.35 3.87 -4.82
C ASN A 22 -21.07 5.02 -4.09
N LYS A 23 -21.97 5.72 -4.78
CA LYS A 23 -22.78 6.78 -4.19
C LYS A 23 -24.23 6.34 -4.12
N ILE A 24 -24.79 6.34 -2.90
CA ILE A 24 -26.21 6.03 -2.66
C ILE A 24 -26.78 7.20 -1.86
N LYS A 25 -27.64 8.00 -2.48
CA LYS A 25 -28.16 9.25 -1.89
C LYS A 25 -27.00 10.13 -1.37
N ASN A 26 -26.99 10.50 -0.10
CA ASN A 26 -25.98 11.33 0.53
C ASN A 26 -24.80 10.55 1.14
N LYS A 27 -24.74 9.21 0.94
CA LYS A 27 -23.67 8.37 1.47
C LYS A 27 -22.75 7.91 0.35
N SER A 28 -21.45 7.85 0.63
CA SER A 28 -20.47 7.29 -0.29
C SER A 28 -19.60 6.24 0.39
N SER A 29 -19.19 5.26 -0.40
CA SER A 29 -18.27 4.20 0.00
C SER A 29 -17.33 3.87 -1.16
N ILE A 30 -16.23 3.20 -0.87
CA ILE A 30 -15.30 2.72 -1.89
C ILE A 30 -15.43 1.20 -2.00
N VAL A 31 -15.69 0.73 -3.20
CA VAL A 31 -15.68 -0.69 -3.54
C VAL A 31 -14.32 -1.04 -4.13
N VAL A 32 -13.64 -2.00 -3.52
CA VAL A 32 -12.30 -2.45 -3.90
C VAL A 32 -12.42 -3.86 -4.46
N PHE A 33 -12.09 -4.03 -5.74
CA PHE A 33 -12.04 -5.32 -6.41
C PHE A 33 -10.60 -5.82 -6.52
N ALA A 34 -10.40 -7.13 -6.34
CA ALA A 34 -9.14 -7.80 -6.67
C ALA A 34 -9.41 -8.99 -7.59
N LYS A 35 -8.48 -9.28 -8.52
CA LYS A 35 -8.52 -10.52 -9.30
C LYS A 35 -8.45 -11.73 -8.37
N ARG A 36 -9.02 -12.86 -8.79
CA ARG A 36 -9.15 -14.07 -7.96
C ARG A 36 -7.82 -14.53 -7.35
N GLU A 37 -6.75 -14.57 -8.12
CA GLU A 37 -5.41 -14.97 -7.66
C GLU A 37 -4.81 -13.98 -6.65
N LYS A 38 -5.34 -12.76 -6.57
CA LYS A 38 -4.90 -11.68 -5.68
C LYS A 38 -5.85 -11.44 -4.50
N PHE A 39 -6.88 -12.26 -4.29
CA PHE A 39 -7.88 -12.06 -3.23
C PHE A 39 -7.27 -11.95 -1.83
N LYS A 40 -6.18 -12.65 -1.56
CA LYS A 40 -5.47 -12.51 -0.28
C LYS A 40 -5.13 -11.06 0.07
N ASN A 41 -4.96 -10.20 -0.93
CA ASN A 41 -4.71 -8.78 -0.72
C ASN A 41 -5.88 -8.00 -0.15
N LEU A 42 -7.13 -8.46 -0.35
CA LEU A 42 -8.30 -7.87 0.31
C LEU A 42 -8.26 -8.14 1.82
N VAL A 43 -7.84 -9.35 2.20
CA VAL A 43 -7.65 -9.76 3.61
C VAL A 43 -6.56 -8.92 4.27
N VAL A 44 -5.42 -8.77 3.59
CA VAL A 44 -4.29 -7.96 4.06
C VAL A 44 -4.70 -6.49 4.21
N TYR A 45 -5.43 -5.96 3.23
CA TYR A 45 -5.91 -4.58 3.24
C TYR A 45 -6.77 -4.29 4.49
N ASP A 46 -7.77 -5.15 4.77
CA ASP A 46 -8.60 -5.05 5.97
C ASP A 46 -7.77 -5.17 7.26
N ALA A 47 -6.91 -6.17 7.32
CA ALA A 47 -6.09 -6.41 8.51
C ALA A 47 -5.17 -5.22 8.83
N ILE A 48 -4.53 -4.63 7.82
CA ILE A 48 -3.69 -3.44 8.00
C ILE A 48 -4.52 -2.25 8.44
N ASN A 49 -5.68 -2.00 7.82
CA ASN A 49 -6.56 -0.91 8.24
C ASN A 49 -7.00 -1.05 9.71
N LYS A 50 -7.34 -2.27 10.14
CA LYS A 50 -7.66 -2.55 11.55
C LYS A 50 -6.48 -2.30 12.49
N ILE A 51 -5.26 -2.68 12.08
CA ILE A 51 -4.06 -2.41 12.88
C ILE A 51 -3.83 -0.90 13.02
N LEU A 52 -3.95 -0.14 11.94
CA LEU A 52 -3.79 1.31 11.95
C LEU A 52 -4.83 1.97 12.85
N ASN A 53 -6.12 1.65 12.67
CA ASN A 53 -7.20 2.18 13.49
C ASN A 53 -7.04 1.85 14.98
N LYS A 54 -6.62 0.61 15.32
CA LYS A 54 -6.32 0.22 16.69
C LYS A 54 -5.21 1.05 17.32
N ASN A 55 -4.27 1.54 16.50
CA ASN A 55 -3.18 2.41 16.96
C ASN A 55 -3.48 3.90 16.75
N LYS A 56 -4.76 4.28 16.66
CA LYS A 56 -5.23 5.67 16.50
C LYS A 56 -4.73 6.37 15.23
N ILE A 57 -4.38 5.59 14.21
CA ILE A 57 -4.02 6.08 12.88
C ILE A 57 -5.22 5.84 11.98
N LEU A 58 -5.79 6.93 11.45
CA LEU A 58 -6.99 6.88 10.64
C LEU A 58 -6.79 6.05 9.37
N ALA A 59 -7.56 4.99 9.22
CA ALA A 59 -7.60 4.14 8.04
C ALA A 59 -9.05 3.77 7.71
N PRO A 60 -9.39 3.44 6.45
CA PRO A 60 -10.76 3.14 6.06
C PRO A 60 -11.35 1.96 6.82
N ASN A 61 -12.52 2.13 7.40
CA ASN A 61 -13.27 1.05 8.03
C ASN A 61 -13.88 0.13 6.97
N LEU A 62 -13.88 -1.18 7.24
CA LEU A 62 -14.60 -2.16 6.43
C LEU A 62 -16.09 -2.07 6.73
N TYR A 63 -16.91 -1.83 5.70
CA TYR A 63 -18.36 -1.83 5.80
C TYR A 63 -18.94 -3.20 5.44
N LYS A 64 -18.40 -3.82 4.38
CA LYS A 64 -18.90 -5.07 3.86
C LYS A 64 -17.81 -5.85 3.14
N GLU A 65 -17.90 -7.16 3.17
CA GLU A 65 -17.07 -8.04 2.37
C GLU A 65 -17.89 -8.98 1.48
N ASN A 66 -17.38 -9.28 0.33
CA ASN A 66 -17.80 -10.39 -0.49
C ASN A 66 -16.58 -11.06 -1.11
N TYR A 67 -15.89 -11.82 -0.28
CA TYR A 67 -14.64 -12.45 -0.66
C TYR A 67 -14.81 -13.45 -1.82
N LYS A 68 -15.98 -14.13 -1.88
CA LYS A 68 -16.29 -15.07 -2.96
C LYS A 68 -16.33 -14.37 -4.32
N LYS A 69 -16.82 -13.13 -4.36
CA LYS A 69 -16.88 -12.29 -5.58
C LYS A 69 -15.68 -11.36 -5.75
N GLY A 70 -14.68 -11.45 -4.87
CA GLY A 70 -13.43 -10.71 -4.97
C GLY A 70 -13.53 -9.21 -4.72
N TYR A 71 -14.42 -8.76 -3.82
CA TYR A 71 -14.49 -7.37 -3.44
C TYR A 71 -14.76 -7.13 -1.95
N ILE A 72 -14.40 -5.94 -1.50
CA ILE A 72 -14.77 -5.37 -0.21
C ILE A 72 -15.32 -3.97 -0.42
N GLU A 73 -16.14 -3.51 0.52
CA GLU A 73 -16.65 -2.14 0.58
C GLU A 73 -16.11 -1.47 1.85
N ILE A 74 -15.50 -0.30 1.68
CA ILE A 74 -14.80 0.42 2.74
C ILE A 74 -15.25 1.87 2.81
N GLN A 75 -14.88 2.54 3.88
CA GLN A 75 -15.14 3.96 4.09
C GLN A 75 -14.50 4.81 2.99
N ASP A 76 -15.25 5.81 2.50
CA ASP A 76 -14.78 6.83 1.58
C ASP A 76 -14.30 8.06 2.36
N PHE A 77 -13.04 8.46 2.17
CA PHE A 77 -12.47 9.68 2.75
C PHE A 77 -12.57 10.89 1.79
N GLY A 78 -13.24 10.72 0.65
CA GLY A 78 -13.39 11.76 -0.35
C GLY A 78 -12.12 11.99 -1.19
N ASP A 79 -12.03 13.17 -1.82
CA ASP A 79 -11.03 13.48 -2.83
C ASP A 79 -9.90 14.42 -2.34
N ASN A 80 -9.92 14.82 -1.07
CA ASN A 80 -8.93 15.73 -0.51
C ASN A 80 -7.64 15.00 -0.13
N THR A 81 -6.87 14.59 -1.14
CA THR A 81 -5.55 14.00 -0.90
C THR A 81 -4.53 15.04 -0.46
N ILE A 82 -3.51 14.62 0.29
CA ILE A 82 -2.37 15.48 0.66
C ILE A 82 -1.74 16.12 -0.58
N PHE A 83 -1.60 15.37 -1.67
CA PHE A 83 -1.09 15.87 -2.94
C PHE A 83 -1.91 17.07 -3.45
N LYS A 84 -3.23 16.95 -3.53
CA LYS A 84 -4.12 18.04 -3.94
C LYS A 84 -4.04 19.25 -3.01
N ILE A 85 -3.92 19.02 -1.70
CA ILE A 85 -3.77 20.09 -0.71
C ILE A 85 -2.44 20.82 -0.93
N LEU A 86 -1.34 20.10 -1.13
CA LEU A 86 -0.02 20.69 -1.36
C LEU A 86 0.07 21.45 -2.69
N LEU A 87 -0.67 21.04 -3.72
CA LEU A 87 -0.76 21.78 -4.98
C LEU A 87 -1.52 23.10 -4.82
N LYS A 88 -2.62 23.09 -4.07
CA LYS A 88 -3.48 24.29 -3.90
C LYS A 88 -2.89 25.34 -2.96
N LYS A 89 -2.12 24.94 -1.95
CA LYS A 89 -1.57 25.86 -0.94
C LYS A 89 -0.12 26.19 -1.22
N LYS A 90 0.16 27.43 -1.65
CA LYS A 90 1.53 27.95 -1.81
C LYS A 90 2.26 28.05 -0.45
N ASN A 91 1.54 28.35 0.65
CA ASN A 91 2.11 28.58 1.97
C ASN A 91 1.84 27.39 2.92
N ASN A 92 2.76 27.12 3.83
CA ASN A 92 2.62 26.12 4.92
C ASN A 92 2.83 24.64 4.55
N LYS A 93 3.53 24.34 3.44
CA LYS A 93 3.87 22.95 3.06
C LYS A 93 4.62 22.22 4.18
N ILE A 94 5.51 22.91 4.89
CA ILE A 94 6.30 22.35 6.01
C ILE A 94 5.39 21.78 7.09
N LYS A 95 4.28 22.44 7.45
CA LYS A 95 3.32 21.94 8.45
C LYS A 95 2.72 20.58 8.03
N TYR A 96 2.39 20.41 6.74
CA TYR A 96 1.86 19.14 6.23
C TYR A 96 2.94 18.05 6.22
N PHE A 97 4.16 18.37 5.80
CA PHE A 97 5.27 17.42 5.85
C PHE A 97 5.58 16.97 7.29
N LYS A 98 5.58 17.89 8.26
CA LYS A 98 5.74 17.52 9.69
C LYS A 98 4.64 16.56 10.16
N LYS A 99 3.37 16.76 9.74
CA LYS A 99 2.27 15.83 10.06
C LYS A 99 2.48 14.46 9.43
N ILE A 100 2.90 14.42 8.15
CA ILE A 100 3.19 13.15 7.45
C ILE A 100 4.30 12.39 8.17
N LEU A 101 5.42 13.05 8.49
CA LEU A 101 6.54 12.45 9.22
C LEU A 101 6.10 11.92 10.58
N LYS A 102 5.31 12.69 11.34
CA LYS A 102 4.76 12.23 12.62
C LYS A 102 3.92 10.96 12.44
N THR A 103 3.07 10.91 11.43
CA THR A 103 2.25 9.72 11.13
C THR A 103 3.12 8.53 10.74
N LEU A 104 4.16 8.73 9.92
CA LEU A 104 5.11 7.67 9.56
C LEU A 104 5.84 7.12 10.79
N MET A 105 6.31 7.99 11.68
CA MET A 105 6.93 7.57 12.95
C MET A 105 5.96 6.76 13.82
N GLN A 106 4.69 7.18 13.90
CA GLN A 106 3.65 6.40 14.59
C GLN A 106 3.45 5.02 13.97
N ILE A 107 3.41 4.92 12.63
CA ILE A 107 3.31 3.63 11.92
C ILE A 107 4.52 2.74 12.25
N GLN A 108 5.72 3.29 12.21
CA GLN A 108 6.96 2.55 12.51
C GLN A 108 7.03 2.06 13.97
N SER A 109 6.43 2.79 14.91
CA SER A 109 6.39 2.40 16.32
C SER A 109 5.38 1.29 16.64
N ILE A 110 4.55 0.87 15.68
CA ILE A 110 3.53 -0.16 15.91
C ILE A 110 4.17 -1.51 16.18
N LYS A 111 4.09 -1.97 17.44
CA LYS A 111 4.43 -3.33 17.81
C LYS A 111 3.28 -4.27 17.44
N ASN A 112 3.34 -4.88 16.26
CA ASN A 112 2.26 -5.72 15.76
C ASN A 112 2.25 -7.10 16.42
N LYS A 113 1.24 -7.35 17.23
CA LYS A 113 0.96 -8.68 17.82
C LYS A 113 0.04 -9.55 16.94
N GLY A 114 -0.33 -9.05 15.76
CA GLY A 114 -1.32 -9.65 14.88
C GLY A 114 -2.74 -9.17 15.19
N ILE A 115 -3.61 -9.32 14.19
CA ILE A 115 -5.02 -8.93 14.28
C ILE A 115 -5.88 -9.98 13.56
N LYS A 116 -7.14 -10.13 13.97
CA LYS A 116 -8.10 -10.98 13.24
C LYS A 116 -8.60 -10.21 12.01
N ASP A 117 -8.37 -10.79 10.82
CA ASP A 117 -8.94 -10.31 9.57
C ASP A 117 -10.46 -10.55 9.49
N PHE A 118 -11.10 -10.16 8.40
CA PHE A 118 -12.54 -10.41 8.21
C PHE A 118 -12.91 -11.90 8.07
N LYS A 119 -11.93 -12.76 7.78
CA LYS A 119 -12.09 -14.24 7.78
C LYS A 119 -11.86 -14.86 9.16
N LYS A 120 -11.74 -14.02 10.21
CA LYS A 120 -11.46 -14.40 11.62
C LYS A 120 -10.09 -15.10 11.81
N LYS A 121 -9.21 -15.09 10.80
CA LYS A 121 -7.86 -15.63 10.89
C LYS A 121 -6.89 -14.58 11.43
N LYS A 122 -5.92 -15.03 12.24
CA LYS A 122 -4.87 -14.13 12.76
C LYS A 122 -3.91 -13.75 11.63
N TYR A 123 -3.83 -12.46 11.33
CA TYR A 123 -2.87 -11.90 10.39
C TYR A 123 -1.72 -11.25 11.16
N LYS A 124 -0.49 -11.58 10.78
CA LYS A 124 0.72 -10.89 11.24
C LYS A 124 1.36 -10.19 10.07
N ILE A 125 1.79 -8.94 10.26
CA ILE A 125 2.57 -8.24 9.23
C ILE A 125 3.89 -8.99 9.07
N PRO A 126 4.27 -9.38 7.84
CA PRO A 126 5.56 -9.99 7.57
C PRO A 126 6.70 -9.05 8.00
N LYS A 127 7.77 -9.62 8.51
CA LYS A 127 8.99 -8.83 8.75
C LYS A 127 9.59 -8.40 7.41
N TYR A 128 10.08 -7.17 7.39
CA TYR A 128 10.84 -6.64 6.27
C TYR A 128 12.30 -7.04 6.47
N ASP A 129 12.71 -8.14 5.86
CA ASP A 129 14.01 -8.75 6.06
C ASP A 129 15.05 -8.37 4.98
N LYS A 130 16.30 -8.78 5.20
CA LYS A 130 17.42 -8.52 4.28
C LYS A 130 17.18 -9.12 2.88
N LEU A 131 16.43 -10.23 2.76
CA LEU A 131 16.11 -10.85 1.48
C LEU A 131 15.12 -10.00 0.67
N ILE A 132 14.13 -9.44 1.35
CA ILE A 132 13.17 -8.51 0.71
C ILE A 132 13.90 -7.28 0.20
N LEU A 133 14.77 -6.67 1.03
CA LEU A 133 15.59 -5.53 0.63
C LEU A 133 16.45 -5.82 -0.59
N LEU A 134 17.10 -7.00 -0.63
CA LEU A 134 17.91 -7.40 -1.78
C LEU A 134 17.08 -7.55 -3.05
N ARG A 135 15.87 -8.13 -2.95
CA ARG A 135 14.96 -8.25 -4.11
C ARG A 135 14.50 -6.89 -4.61
N GLU A 136 14.14 -5.99 -3.72
CA GLU A 136 13.71 -4.64 -4.11
C GLU A 136 14.86 -3.84 -4.72
N ALA A 137 16.06 -3.91 -4.16
CA ALA A 137 17.24 -3.30 -4.76
C ALA A 137 17.52 -3.87 -6.16
N GLN A 138 17.32 -5.19 -6.38
CA GLN A 138 17.53 -5.83 -7.66
C GLN A 138 16.60 -5.27 -8.75
N LEU A 139 15.42 -4.76 -8.41
CA LEU A 139 14.52 -4.12 -9.37
C LEU A 139 15.18 -2.95 -10.12
N PHE A 140 16.14 -2.25 -9.50
CA PHE A 140 16.92 -1.24 -10.19
C PHE A 140 17.69 -1.82 -11.38
N CYS A 141 18.32 -2.97 -11.20
CA CYS A 141 19.03 -3.66 -12.26
C CYS A 141 18.08 -4.17 -13.36
N ASP A 142 16.95 -4.77 -12.93
CA ASP A 142 16.02 -5.44 -13.85
C ASP A 142 15.24 -4.45 -14.73
N TRP A 143 14.93 -3.28 -14.18
CA TRP A 143 14.11 -2.29 -14.86
C TRP A 143 14.92 -1.11 -15.43
N TYR A 144 15.73 -0.45 -14.61
CA TYR A 144 16.43 0.76 -15.00
C TYR A 144 17.75 0.46 -15.71
N ALA A 145 18.66 -0.26 -15.08
CA ALA A 145 19.97 -0.55 -15.63
C ALA A 145 19.85 -1.36 -16.95
N LYS A 146 18.91 -2.31 -17.00
CA LYS A 146 18.61 -3.06 -18.22
C LYS A 146 18.20 -2.18 -19.41
N LYS A 147 17.52 -1.04 -19.16
CA LYS A 147 17.12 -0.09 -20.22
C LYS A 147 18.25 0.86 -20.61
N LYS A 148 19.13 1.21 -19.67
CA LYS A 148 20.14 2.26 -19.86
C LYS A 148 21.51 1.72 -20.24
N LEU A 149 21.86 0.49 -19.84
CA LEU A 149 23.16 -0.09 -20.12
C LEU A 149 23.16 -0.97 -21.38
N MET A 150 24.25 -0.92 -22.14
CA MET A 150 24.50 -1.86 -23.23
C MET A 150 24.59 -3.30 -22.70
N LYS A 151 24.16 -4.28 -23.48
CA LYS A 151 24.10 -5.69 -23.06
C LYS A 151 25.44 -6.20 -22.49
N LYS A 152 26.57 -5.83 -23.12
CA LYS A 152 27.93 -6.23 -22.68
C LYS A 152 28.29 -5.78 -21.27
N ASN A 153 27.77 -4.64 -20.81
CA ASN A 153 28.10 -4.07 -19.51
C ASN A 153 27.15 -4.51 -18.38
N ARG A 154 26.01 -5.13 -18.72
CA ARG A 154 24.98 -5.47 -17.74
C ARG A 154 25.43 -6.52 -16.72
N TYR A 155 26.17 -7.53 -17.17
CA TYR A 155 26.61 -8.61 -16.28
C TYR A 155 27.54 -8.09 -15.18
N GLU A 156 28.57 -7.36 -15.55
CA GLU A 156 29.51 -6.80 -14.60
C GLU A 156 28.88 -5.79 -13.66
N PHE A 157 28.03 -4.90 -14.21
CA PHE A 157 27.25 -3.96 -13.42
C PHE A 157 26.39 -4.68 -12.37
N ASN A 158 25.61 -5.68 -12.79
CA ASN A 158 24.74 -6.44 -11.89
C ASN A 158 25.55 -7.16 -10.77
N LYS A 159 26.68 -7.74 -11.11
CA LYS A 159 27.59 -8.39 -10.17
C LYS A 159 28.07 -7.39 -9.10
N ASN A 160 28.59 -6.24 -9.55
CA ASN A 160 29.08 -5.19 -8.66
C ASN A 160 27.96 -4.57 -7.82
N PHE A 161 26.82 -4.25 -8.41
CA PHE A 161 25.63 -3.73 -7.73
C PHE A 161 25.18 -4.68 -6.61
N LYS A 162 25.06 -5.98 -6.92
CA LYS A 162 24.66 -7.00 -5.95
C LYS A 162 25.65 -7.11 -4.78
N ARG A 163 26.97 -7.05 -5.08
CA ARG A 163 28.04 -7.08 -4.05
C ARG A 163 27.93 -5.89 -3.11
N ILE A 164 27.81 -4.66 -3.67
CA ILE A 164 27.72 -3.43 -2.88
C ILE A 164 26.43 -3.42 -2.05
N THR A 165 25.29 -3.76 -2.67
CA THR A 165 24.00 -3.79 -1.99
C THR A 165 23.98 -4.80 -0.83
N LYS A 166 24.56 -6.00 -1.03
CA LYS A 166 24.70 -6.97 0.06
C LYS A 166 25.51 -6.41 1.23
N LYS A 167 26.63 -5.74 0.96
CA LYS A 167 27.47 -5.11 1.99
C LYS A 167 26.72 -4.02 2.74
N LEU A 168 25.97 -3.16 2.04
CA LEU A 168 25.15 -2.12 2.66
C LEU A 168 24.06 -2.72 3.56
N ILE A 169 23.33 -3.72 3.05
CA ILE A 169 22.22 -4.34 3.78
C ILE A 169 22.71 -5.17 4.98
N SER A 170 23.92 -5.78 4.89
CA SER A 170 24.48 -6.52 6.05
C SER A 170 24.68 -5.64 7.27
N ASN A 171 24.98 -4.36 7.08
CA ASN A 171 25.21 -3.40 8.14
C ASN A 171 23.91 -2.80 8.74
N LEU A 172 22.73 -3.11 8.16
CA LEU A 172 21.46 -2.62 8.69
C LEU A 172 20.99 -3.47 9.89
N GLN A 173 20.59 -2.79 10.95
CA GLN A 173 19.81 -3.37 12.04
C GLN A 173 18.32 -3.36 11.63
N LEU A 174 17.72 -4.55 11.42
CA LEU A 174 16.32 -4.74 10.98
C LEU A 174 15.49 -5.43 12.06
#